data_71607f4996865aceea4e123de435723c
#
_entry.id   71607f4996865aceea4e123de435723c
#
_cell.length_a   1.000
_cell.length_b   1.000
_cell.length_c   1.000
_cell.angle_alpha   90.00
_cell.angle_beta   90.00
_cell.angle_gamma   90.00
#
_symmetry.space_group_name_H-M   'P 1'
#
loop_
_entity.id
_entity.type
_entity.pdbx_description
1 polymer ?
#
loop_
_entity_poly.entity_id
_entity_poly.type
_entity_poly.pdbx_seq_one_letter_code
_entity_poly.pdbx_strand_id
1 'polypeptide(L)'
;AELMERGETVYDINCVACHQTEGQGIAGIFPALAGSDIALYEKDKHIEILMEGVSGAAMNSFDYLSEVELAAVITYTRQAWGNAEKGDGEIVIPKDIVDYKEPKI
;
A
#
# COMPACT_ATOMS: atom_id res chain seq x y z
N ALA A 1 -8.26 -2.17 13.76
CA ALA A 1 -9.66 -2.36 13.38
C ALA A 1 -10.13 -1.23 12.47
N GLU A 2 -10.21 0.00 12.97
CA GLU A 2 -10.70 1.11 12.14
C GLU A 2 -9.75 1.38 10.96
N LEU A 3 -8.46 1.30 11.19
CA LEU A 3 -7.46 1.52 10.14
C LEU A 3 -7.59 0.48 9.03
N MET A 4 -7.84 -0.78 9.40
CA MET A 4 -8.03 -1.85 8.42
C MET A 4 -9.32 -1.67 7.62
N GLU A 5 -10.41 -1.27 8.28
CA GLU A 5 -11.67 -1.04 7.59
C GLU A 5 -11.57 0.09 6.59
N ARG A 6 -10.93 1.18 6.99
CA ARG A 6 -10.72 2.32 6.10
C ARG A 6 -9.80 1.93 4.94
N GLY A 7 -8.77 1.15 5.24
CA GLY A 7 -7.84 0.69 4.21
C GLY A 7 -8.51 -0.19 3.17
N GLU A 8 -9.40 -1.06 3.61
CA GLU A 8 -10.15 -1.89 2.68
C GLU A 8 -11.01 -1.05 1.75
N THR A 9 -11.67 -0.02 2.27
CA THR A 9 -12.49 0.87 1.47
C THR A 9 -11.64 1.61 0.42
N VAL A 10 -10.50 2.15 0.83
CA VAL A 10 -9.60 2.84 -0.09
C VAL A 10 -9.08 1.87 -1.15
N TYR A 11 -8.74 0.65 -0.74
CA TYR A 11 -8.26 -0.37 -1.66
C TYR A 11 -9.32 -0.71 -2.71
N ASP A 12 -10.55 -0.91 -2.28
CA ASP A 12 -11.64 -1.29 -3.20
C ASP A 12 -11.91 -0.20 -4.22
N ILE A 13 -11.73 1.06 -3.86
CA ILE A 13 -12.00 2.18 -4.78
C ILE A 13 -10.83 2.40 -5.74
N ASN A 14 -9.59 2.27 -5.28
CA ASN A 14 -8.43 2.74 -6.02
C ASN A 14 -7.49 1.66 -6.55
N CYS A 15 -7.53 0.47 -6.01
CA CYS A 15 -6.46 -0.52 -6.24
C CYS A 15 -6.96 -1.83 -6.83
N VAL A 16 -8.20 -2.19 -6.54
CA VAL A 16 -8.71 -3.54 -6.84
C VAL A 16 -8.76 -3.81 -8.34
N ALA A 17 -8.99 -2.79 -9.15
CA ALA A 17 -9.10 -2.97 -10.60
C ALA A 17 -7.85 -3.64 -11.19
N CYS A 18 -6.68 -3.33 -10.65
CA CYS A 18 -5.42 -3.88 -11.13
C CYS A 18 -4.91 -5.01 -10.24
N HIS A 19 -4.95 -4.82 -8.91
CA HIS A 19 -4.36 -5.79 -7.98
C HIS A 19 -5.33 -6.87 -7.53
N GLN A 20 -6.60 -6.75 -7.88
CA GLN A 20 -7.67 -7.72 -7.61
C GLN A 20 -8.06 -7.76 -6.13
N THR A 21 -9.22 -8.38 -5.87
CA THR A 21 -9.87 -8.34 -4.56
C THR A 21 -9.01 -8.94 -3.45
N GLU A 22 -8.22 -9.96 -3.77
CA GLU A 22 -7.37 -10.61 -2.77
C GLU A 22 -5.89 -10.30 -3.00
N GLY A 23 -5.61 -9.22 -3.70
CA GLY A 23 -4.25 -8.78 -3.92
C GLY A 23 -3.42 -9.72 -4.79
N GLN A 24 -4.08 -10.63 -5.51
CA GLN A 24 -3.37 -11.65 -6.29
C GLN A 24 -2.77 -11.12 -7.58
N GLY A 25 -3.19 -9.93 -8.02
CA GLY A 25 -2.72 -9.36 -9.27
C GLY A 25 -3.14 -10.16 -10.49
N ILE A 26 -2.49 -9.87 -11.59
CA ILE A 26 -2.68 -10.63 -12.85
C ILE A 26 -1.28 -10.96 -13.36
N ALA A 27 -0.96 -12.25 -13.42
CA ALA A 27 0.37 -12.71 -13.77
C ALA A 27 0.83 -12.10 -15.10
N GLY A 28 2.02 -11.53 -15.11
CA GLY A 28 2.61 -10.91 -16.29
C GLY A 28 2.09 -9.53 -16.63
N ILE A 29 1.07 -9.03 -15.91
CA ILE A 29 0.46 -7.72 -16.18
C ILE A 29 0.50 -6.83 -14.95
N PHE A 30 -0.08 -7.28 -13.82
CA PHE A 30 -0.13 -6.52 -12.59
C PHE A 30 0.43 -7.35 -11.45
N PRO A 31 1.35 -6.79 -10.64
CA PRO A 31 1.99 -7.57 -9.59
C PRO A 31 1.02 -7.92 -8.46
N ALA A 32 1.27 -9.08 -7.85
CA ALA A 32 0.54 -9.46 -6.66
C ALA A 32 1.02 -8.64 -5.47
N LEU A 33 0.08 -8.26 -4.59
CA LEU A 33 0.40 -7.64 -3.31
C LEU A 33 0.43 -8.71 -2.22
N ALA A 34 -0.43 -9.72 -2.35
CA ALA A 34 -0.39 -10.88 -1.44
C ALA A 34 0.95 -11.58 -1.62
N GLY A 35 1.72 -11.69 -0.55
CA GLY A 35 3.04 -12.32 -0.57
C GLY A 35 4.15 -11.46 -1.18
N SER A 36 3.87 -10.20 -1.52
CA SER A 36 4.88 -9.31 -2.09
C SER A 36 5.95 -8.95 -1.07
N ASP A 37 7.22 -9.06 -1.45
CA ASP A 37 8.34 -8.68 -0.56
C ASP A 37 8.23 -7.22 -0.13
N ILE A 38 7.80 -6.33 -1.01
CA ILE A 38 7.65 -4.92 -0.68
C ILE A 38 6.56 -4.76 0.38
N ALA A 39 5.41 -5.40 0.19
CA ALA A 39 4.31 -5.31 1.15
C ALA A 39 4.64 -6.01 2.48
N LEU A 40 5.50 -7.01 2.45
CA LEU A 40 5.84 -7.78 3.65
C LEU A 40 6.99 -7.18 4.45
N TYR A 41 8.00 -6.65 3.79
CA TYR A 41 9.26 -6.31 4.45
C TYR A 41 9.80 -4.92 4.17
N GLU A 42 9.27 -4.19 3.18
CA GLU A 42 9.88 -2.94 2.74
C GLU A 42 8.91 -1.78 2.91
N LYS A 43 8.65 -1.42 4.17
CA LYS A 43 7.68 -0.37 4.52
C LYS A 43 7.96 0.95 3.80
N ASP A 44 9.21 1.41 3.84
CA ASP A 44 9.55 2.70 3.24
C ASP A 44 9.39 2.68 1.72
N LYS A 45 9.75 1.57 1.09
CA LYS A 45 9.56 1.41 -0.35
C LYS A 45 8.08 1.38 -0.71
N HIS A 46 7.26 0.74 0.13
CA HIS A 46 5.82 0.69 -0.08
C HIS A 46 5.22 2.10 -0.06
N ILE A 47 5.62 2.91 0.91
CA ILE A 47 5.18 4.31 1.00
C ILE A 47 5.63 5.07 -0.26
N GLU A 48 6.88 4.90 -0.66
CA GLU A 48 7.43 5.59 -1.82
C GLU A 48 6.63 5.27 -3.08
N ILE A 49 6.27 3.99 -3.28
CA ILE A 49 5.52 3.58 -4.47
C ILE A 49 4.15 4.26 -4.52
N LEU A 50 3.45 4.33 -3.39
CA LEU A 50 2.16 5.00 -3.34
C LEU A 50 2.29 6.50 -3.59
N MET A 51 3.35 7.12 -3.07
CA MET A 51 3.55 8.56 -3.21
C MET A 51 4.04 8.96 -4.60
N GLU A 52 4.91 8.16 -5.20
CA GLU A 52 5.59 8.54 -6.44
C GLU A 52 5.08 7.78 -7.66
N GLY A 53 4.40 6.64 -7.47
CA GLY A 53 4.07 5.75 -8.56
C GLY A 53 5.28 4.97 -9.01
N VAL A 54 5.15 4.25 -10.12
CA VAL A 54 6.25 3.49 -10.72
C VAL A 54 6.45 3.96 -12.14
N SER A 55 7.62 4.54 -12.40
CA SER A 55 7.96 5.07 -13.71
C SER A 55 7.90 3.98 -14.77
N GLY A 56 7.22 4.28 -15.88
CA GLY A 56 7.11 3.33 -16.99
C GLY A 56 6.08 2.23 -16.79
N ALA A 57 5.36 2.24 -15.67
CA ALA A 57 4.33 1.25 -15.40
C ALA A 57 2.97 1.93 -15.24
N ALA A 58 1.91 1.12 -15.14
CA ALA A 58 0.56 1.64 -14.98
C ALA A 58 0.27 2.11 -13.56
N MET A 59 1.20 1.90 -12.63
CA MET A 59 1.03 2.32 -11.24
C MET A 59 1.26 3.82 -11.11
N ASN A 60 0.17 4.56 -10.97
CA ASN A 60 0.24 6.02 -10.83
C ASN A 60 0.51 6.39 -9.37
N SER A 61 0.88 7.67 -9.17
CA SER A 61 1.00 8.23 -7.84
C SER A 61 -0.38 8.36 -7.20
N PHE A 62 -0.47 8.10 -5.90
CA PHE A 62 -1.68 8.29 -5.12
C PHE A 62 -1.48 9.37 -4.07
N ASP A 63 -0.59 10.32 -4.33
CA ASP A 63 -0.29 11.39 -3.39
C ASP A 63 -1.47 12.33 -3.15
N TYR A 64 -2.53 12.24 -3.96
CA TYR A 64 -3.75 13.01 -3.75
C TYR A 64 -4.61 12.48 -2.60
N LEU A 65 -4.34 11.25 -2.14
CA LEU A 65 -5.05 10.71 -0.98
C LEU A 65 -4.54 11.39 0.29
N SER A 66 -5.41 11.47 1.30
CA SER A 66 -5.00 12.04 2.59
C SER A 66 -4.00 11.14 3.29
N GLU A 67 -3.30 11.69 4.30
CA GLU A 67 -2.36 10.90 5.10
C GLU A 67 -3.05 9.72 5.77
N VAL A 68 -4.29 9.92 6.22
CA VAL A 68 -5.04 8.84 6.87
C VAL A 68 -5.38 7.76 5.86
N GLU A 69 -5.81 8.14 4.65
CA GLU A 69 -6.14 7.17 3.61
C GLU A 69 -4.93 6.40 3.15
N LEU A 70 -3.80 7.08 2.95
CA LEU A 70 -2.56 6.43 2.55
C LEU A 70 -2.07 5.45 3.61
N ALA A 71 -2.06 5.88 4.87
CA ALA A 71 -1.64 5.01 5.97
C ALA A 71 -2.57 3.80 6.07
N ALA A 72 -3.86 4.01 5.89
CA ALA A 72 -4.84 2.95 6.01
C ALA A 72 -4.68 1.91 4.89
N VAL A 73 -4.55 2.35 3.62
CA VAL A 73 -4.47 1.40 2.52
C VAL A 73 -3.13 0.66 2.52
N ILE A 74 -2.05 1.32 2.91
CA ILE A 74 -0.76 0.65 3.01
C ILE A 74 -0.79 -0.40 4.11
N THR A 75 -1.33 -0.04 5.28
CA THR A 75 -1.47 -1.01 6.39
C THR A 75 -2.37 -2.17 5.96
N TYR A 76 -3.46 -1.87 5.27
CA TYR A 76 -4.35 -2.93 4.79
C TYR A 76 -3.60 -3.91 3.89
N THR A 77 -2.86 -3.42 2.90
CA THR A 77 -2.14 -4.30 1.97
C THR A 77 -0.97 -5.02 2.63
N ARG A 78 -0.44 -4.48 3.73
CA ARG A 78 0.62 -5.16 4.48
C ARG A 78 0.08 -6.27 5.38
N GLN A 79 -1.21 -6.27 5.67
CA GLN A 79 -1.78 -7.23 6.63
C GLN A 79 -2.87 -8.14 6.07
N ALA A 80 -3.48 -7.78 4.95
CA ALA A 80 -4.55 -8.59 4.35
C ALA A 80 -3.97 -9.83 3.66
N TRP A 81 -4.85 -10.74 3.32
CA TRP A 81 -4.57 -11.92 2.51
C TRP A 81 -3.44 -12.79 3.06
N GLY A 82 -3.32 -12.87 4.38
CA GLY A 82 -2.27 -13.64 5.03
C GLY A 82 -0.94 -12.91 5.18
N ASN A 83 -0.84 -11.67 4.68
CA ASN A 83 0.42 -10.92 4.77
C ASN A 83 0.83 -10.62 6.19
N ALA A 84 -0.13 -10.44 7.12
CA ALA A 84 0.19 -10.13 8.50
C ALA A 84 1.06 -11.20 9.17
N GLU A 85 0.86 -12.45 8.77
CA GLU A 85 1.57 -13.57 9.36
C GLU A 85 2.92 -13.84 8.71
N LYS A 86 3.11 -13.34 7.49
CA LYS A 86 4.33 -13.61 6.70
C LYS A 86 5.35 -12.49 6.80
N GLY A 87 4.91 -11.25 7.02
CA GLY A 87 5.76 -10.08 6.92
C GLY A 87 6.37 -9.67 8.26
N ASP A 88 6.88 -8.44 8.29
CA ASP A 88 7.54 -7.90 9.47
C ASP A 88 6.55 -7.38 10.53
N GLY A 89 5.26 -7.38 10.21
CA GLY A 89 4.23 -6.96 11.15
C GLY A 89 4.10 -5.47 11.36
N GLU A 90 4.90 -4.67 10.68
CA GLU A 90 4.83 -3.22 10.86
C GLU A 90 3.64 -2.62 10.16
N ILE A 91 2.96 -1.69 10.84
CA ILE A 91 1.86 -0.95 10.25
C ILE A 91 2.36 0.44 9.84
N VAL A 92 1.54 1.13 9.04
CA VAL A 92 1.83 2.49 8.63
C VAL A 92 0.76 3.39 9.24
N ILE A 93 1.19 4.40 9.99
CA ILE A 93 0.28 5.37 10.61
C ILE A 93 0.39 6.69 9.84
N PRO A 94 -0.58 7.60 10.02
CA PRO A 94 -0.55 8.86 9.26
C PRO A 94 0.75 9.66 9.45
N LYS A 95 1.37 9.58 10.63
CA LYS A 95 2.63 10.27 10.87
C LYS A 95 3.73 9.81 9.91
N ASP A 96 3.73 8.52 9.55
CA ASP A 96 4.73 8.00 8.61
C ASP A 96 4.61 8.68 7.24
N ILE A 97 3.39 9.00 6.83
CA ILE A 97 3.16 9.70 5.56
C ILE A 97 3.59 11.16 5.68
N VAL A 98 3.26 11.80 6.80
CA VAL A 98 3.69 13.18 7.05
C VAL A 98 5.21 13.28 7.03
N ASP A 99 5.89 12.35 7.69
CA ASP A 99 7.35 12.33 7.74
C ASP A 99 7.95 12.12 6.35
N TYR A 100 7.32 11.33 5.52
CA TYR A 100 7.79 11.12 4.14
C TYR A 100 7.71 12.44 3.35
N LYS A 101 6.64 13.22 3.55
CA LYS A 101 6.40 14.45 2.80
C LYS A 101 7.31 15.59 3.23
N GLU A 102 7.83 15.55 4.46
CA GLU A 102 8.65 16.66 4.99
C GLU A 102 9.99 16.71 4.28
N PRO A 103 10.48 17.93 3.97
CA PRO A 103 11.80 18.05 3.34
C PRO A 103 12.89 17.48 4.22
N LYS A 104 13.81 16.76 3.62
CA LYS A 104 15.01 16.29 4.32
C LYS A 104 16.04 17.40 4.31
N ILE A 105 16.58 17.68 5.46
CA ILE A 105 17.58 18.73 5.61
C ILE A 105 18.96 18.12 5.78
#